data_f61683bbcbf3aa7ec1074e6bc48d07e8
#
_entry.id   f61683bbcbf3aa7ec1074e6bc48d07e8
#
_cell.length_a   1.000
_cell.length_b   1.000
_cell.length_c   1.000
_cell.angle_alpha   90.00
_cell.angle_beta   90.00
_cell.angle_gamma   90.00
#
_symmetry.space_group_name_H-M   'P 1'
#
loop_
_entity.id
_entity.type
_entity.pdbx_description
1 polymer ?
#
loop_
_entity_poly.entity_id
_entity_poly.type
_entity_poly.pdbx_seq_one_letter_code
_entity_poly.pdbx_strand_id
1 'polypeptide(L)'
;MHKVRCLLLAILAGGAALAAVPAGVPFTIDVSEAVAGEFPGAPRLQSFSFAQWKGRWVFIGGRISGYHAVGGGSAEFLRADANREVWVIDTTVKPARTYHVPVTQLPPRLAVIQAQWTSTGQLYFQDGDKLYICGGYGQDEKGKWSTFDVISRVSLPELVEDVMGGGLPAESISFARSSLVQSAGGALTKLKDGYFYLVMGHSFQGSYTAFEGQGEHNSAEASQTYLGEIRKLSVKTQADGSLSVALVEKFQNETEFHRRDLNVAQFLSPAGLGFAAYGGVFTPETQLSYSKPVYVVPGSRPFVDSAFDQKMNAYTCAVLLMFSETTKTMYTTFFGGISRFRWNPLEHVYEENPRAGSKTDSTYLDGLQWSDQISTIRKDEAETIEIVHSRSLPAFVGTGAVFIPVPDVARAERNTDILAFEPLRNTRTFVGYIYGGIRAYPYRFPYLKPAGSYNSGAVPSKPSDMILKVYVQSGSLPD
;
A
#
# COMPACT_ATOMS: atom_id res chain seq x y z
N MET A 1 -28.41 26.50 -61.89
CA MET A 1 -28.77 26.80 -60.45
C MET A 1 -28.20 25.73 -59.55
N HIS A 2 -27.00 25.93 -59.07
CA HIS A 2 -26.32 25.01 -58.14
C HIS A 2 -26.52 25.48 -56.69
N LYS A 3 -27.18 24.66 -55.90
CA LYS A 3 -27.30 24.92 -54.44
C LYS A 3 -26.08 24.35 -53.74
N VAL A 4 -25.23 25.24 -53.23
CA VAL A 4 -24.16 24.91 -52.31
C VAL A 4 -24.75 24.69 -50.91
N ARG A 5 -24.62 23.50 -50.33
CA ARG A 5 -24.93 23.20 -48.94
C ARG A 5 -23.69 23.45 -48.11
N CYS A 6 -23.71 24.50 -47.30
CA CYS A 6 -22.74 24.69 -46.22
C CYS A 6 -23.00 23.65 -45.11
N LEU A 7 -21.99 22.82 -44.84
CA LEU A 7 -21.97 21.90 -43.72
C LEU A 7 -21.35 22.69 -42.52
N LEU A 8 -22.18 23.06 -41.55
CA LEU A 8 -21.67 23.57 -40.27
C LEU A 8 -21.09 22.40 -39.46
N LEU A 9 -19.78 22.38 -39.30
CA LEU A 9 -19.10 21.54 -38.30
C LEU A 9 -19.30 22.15 -36.92
N ALA A 10 -20.16 21.54 -36.12
CA ALA A 10 -20.24 21.85 -34.67
C ALA A 10 -19.04 21.20 -33.97
N ILE A 11 -18.06 21.99 -33.57
CA ILE A 11 -17.00 21.59 -32.67
C ILE A 11 -17.63 21.47 -31.29
N LEU A 12 -17.93 20.25 -30.86
CA LEU A 12 -18.25 19.93 -29.46
C LEU A 12 -16.97 20.07 -28.66
N ALA A 13 -16.76 21.26 -28.05
CA ALA A 13 -15.80 21.42 -26.96
C ALA A 13 -16.33 20.60 -25.78
N GLY A 14 -15.79 19.41 -25.60
CA GLY A 14 -16.01 18.59 -24.40
C GLY A 14 -15.36 19.27 -23.20
N GLY A 15 -16.08 20.21 -22.59
CA GLY A 15 -15.71 20.70 -21.26
C GLY A 15 -15.81 19.56 -20.26
N ALA A 16 -14.67 19.10 -19.73
CA ALA A 16 -14.68 18.18 -18.61
C ALA A 16 -15.42 18.86 -17.43
N ALA A 17 -16.60 18.36 -17.10
CA ALA A 17 -17.34 18.84 -15.96
C ALA A 17 -16.45 18.72 -14.70
N LEU A 18 -16.23 19.84 -14.01
CA LEU A 18 -15.51 19.87 -12.74
C LEU A 18 -16.28 19.00 -11.74
N ALA A 19 -15.59 18.05 -11.13
CA ALA A 19 -16.21 17.23 -10.10
C ALA A 19 -16.58 18.12 -8.91
N ALA A 20 -17.81 17.97 -8.40
CA ALA A 20 -18.22 18.68 -7.20
C ALA A 20 -17.36 18.24 -6.00
N VAL A 21 -16.99 19.20 -5.14
CA VAL A 21 -16.28 18.91 -3.88
C VAL A 21 -17.22 18.09 -3.00
N PRO A 22 -16.81 16.88 -2.52
CA PRO A 22 -17.64 16.08 -1.65
C PRO A 22 -17.95 16.82 -0.34
N ALA A 23 -19.17 16.67 0.16
CA ALA A 23 -19.50 17.23 1.48
C ALA A 23 -18.56 16.62 2.54
N GLY A 24 -17.95 17.48 3.36
CA GLY A 24 -17.07 17.05 4.47
C GLY A 24 -15.57 17.09 4.22
N VAL A 25 -15.10 17.27 2.98
CA VAL A 25 -13.71 17.58 2.66
C VAL A 25 -13.62 18.81 1.75
N PRO A 26 -12.60 19.66 1.90
CA PRO A 26 -12.49 20.92 1.14
C PRO A 26 -11.74 20.77 -0.20
N PHE A 27 -11.70 19.55 -0.75
CA PHE A 27 -10.96 19.26 -1.99
C PHE A 27 -11.60 18.10 -2.76
N THR A 28 -11.23 18.01 -4.04
CA THR A 28 -11.46 16.83 -4.87
C THR A 28 -10.13 16.18 -5.24
N ILE A 29 -10.19 14.89 -5.51
CA ILE A 29 -9.06 14.12 -6.06
C ILE A 29 -9.31 13.89 -7.55
N ASP A 30 -8.29 14.17 -8.36
CA ASP A 30 -8.28 13.88 -9.79
C ASP A 30 -7.10 12.95 -10.09
N VAL A 31 -7.35 11.90 -10.88
CA VAL A 31 -6.33 10.90 -11.22
C VAL A 31 -6.30 10.71 -12.73
N SER A 32 -5.11 10.72 -13.28
CA SER A 32 -4.87 10.46 -14.72
C SER A 32 -3.70 9.51 -14.90
N GLU A 33 -3.68 8.75 -15.98
CA GLU A 33 -2.53 7.93 -16.31
C GLU A 33 -1.33 8.80 -16.73
N ALA A 34 -0.11 8.39 -16.37
CA ALA A 34 1.10 9.01 -16.85
C ALA A 34 1.21 8.87 -18.37
N VAL A 35 1.85 9.83 -19.03
CA VAL A 35 1.98 9.83 -20.49
C VAL A 35 2.79 8.61 -20.94
N ALA A 36 2.35 7.98 -22.03
CA ALA A 36 3.06 6.85 -22.62
C ALA A 36 4.54 7.22 -22.89
N GLY A 37 5.46 6.37 -22.43
CA GLY A 37 6.89 6.61 -22.55
C GLY A 37 7.51 7.55 -21.49
N GLU A 38 6.74 8.05 -20.52
CA GLU A 38 7.27 8.85 -19.41
C GLU A 38 8.20 8.03 -18.49
N PHE A 39 7.88 6.73 -18.32
CA PHE A 39 8.63 5.79 -17.46
C PHE A 39 9.01 4.51 -18.24
N PRO A 40 9.91 4.59 -19.22
CA PRO A 40 10.26 3.43 -20.05
C PRO A 40 10.98 2.38 -19.21
N GLY A 41 10.59 1.10 -19.38
CA GLY A 41 11.20 -0.02 -18.68
C GLY A 41 10.86 -0.13 -17.18
N ALA A 42 9.96 0.70 -16.67
CA ALA A 42 9.53 0.63 -15.27
C ALA A 42 8.95 -0.76 -14.93
N PRO A 43 9.39 -1.41 -13.82
CA PRO A 43 8.94 -2.74 -13.48
C PRO A 43 7.47 -2.76 -13.06
N ARG A 44 6.80 -3.87 -13.36
CA ARG A 44 5.43 -4.12 -12.91
C ARG A 44 5.49 -4.96 -11.66
N LEU A 45 5.32 -4.32 -10.51
CA LEU A 45 5.50 -4.93 -9.19
C LEU A 45 4.29 -4.72 -8.31
N GLN A 46 4.11 -5.65 -7.36
CA GLN A 46 3.16 -5.49 -6.26
C GLN A 46 3.77 -5.98 -4.94
N SER A 47 3.31 -5.45 -3.79
CA SER A 47 3.71 -5.85 -2.43
C SER A 47 5.23 -5.84 -2.19
N PHE A 48 5.88 -4.79 -2.66
CA PHE A 48 7.32 -4.53 -2.60
C PHE A 48 7.68 -3.54 -1.48
N SER A 49 8.95 -3.48 -1.11
CA SER A 49 9.52 -2.38 -0.31
C SER A 49 9.91 -1.22 -1.21
N PHE A 50 9.62 0.00 -0.75
CA PHE A 50 9.81 1.23 -1.49
C PHE A 50 10.64 2.25 -0.68
N ALA A 51 11.48 3.03 -1.39
CA ALA A 51 12.12 4.22 -0.87
C ALA A 51 12.28 5.28 -1.96
N GLN A 52 12.47 6.54 -1.54
CA GLN A 52 12.73 7.65 -2.44
C GLN A 52 13.98 8.39 -1.99
N TRP A 53 14.95 8.59 -2.90
CA TRP A 53 16.18 9.33 -2.62
C TRP A 53 16.52 10.32 -3.74
N LYS A 54 16.46 11.62 -3.44
CA LYS A 54 16.82 12.69 -4.38
C LYS A 54 16.23 12.52 -5.78
N GLY A 55 14.93 12.24 -5.86
CA GLY A 55 14.21 12.03 -7.11
C GLY A 55 14.46 10.68 -7.77
N ARG A 56 15.02 9.70 -7.07
CA ARG A 56 15.13 8.32 -7.50
C ARG A 56 14.20 7.45 -6.67
N TRP A 57 13.45 6.59 -7.33
CA TRP A 57 12.57 5.62 -6.71
C TRP A 57 13.28 4.28 -6.64
N VAL A 58 13.26 3.65 -5.49
CA VAL A 58 13.91 2.36 -5.22
C VAL A 58 12.84 1.32 -4.91
N PHE A 59 12.93 0.13 -5.54
CA PHE A 59 12.03 -0.99 -5.29
C PHE A 59 12.82 -2.26 -5.02
N ILE A 60 12.44 -2.97 -3.94
CA ILE A 60 13.07 -4.23 -3.51
C ILE A 60 11.98 -5.24 -3.16
N GLY A 61 12.12 -6.49 -3.62
CA GLY A 61 11.17 -7.56 -3.35
C GLY A 61 9.83 -7.39 -4.06
N GLY A 62 8.81 -8.02 -3.51
CA GLY A 62 7.48 -8.06 -4.13
C GLY A 62 7.36 -9.11 -5.22
N ARG A 63 6.29 -9.01 -6.00
CA ARG A 63 5.92 -10.00 -7.02
C ARG A 63 5.71 -9.37 -8.38
N ILE A 64 5.95 -10.18 -9.42
CA ILE A 64 5.70 -9.87 -10.83
C ILE A 64 4.46 -10.58 -11.38
N SER A 65 3.61 -11.12 -10.49
CA SER A 65 2.30 -11.74 -10.79
C SER A 65 1.15 -10.91 -10.23
N GLY A 66 -0.09 -11.27 -10.59
CA GLY A 66 -1.30 -10.67 -10.05
C GLY A 66 -1.63 -11.16 -8.63
N TYR A 67 -2.91 -11.06 -8.28
CA TYR A 67 -3.44 -11.62 -7.05
C TYR A 67 -3.37 -13.15 -7.11
N HIS A 68 -3.09 -13.79 -5.99
CA HIS A 68 -3.11 -15.25 -5.93
C HIS A 68 -4.54 -15.79 -6.15
N ALA A 69 -4.67 -16.95 -6.75
CA ALA A 69 -5.96 -17.60 -6.93
C ALA A 69 -6.55 -17.97 -5.56
N VAL A 70 -7.85 -18.09 -5.47
CA VAL A 70 -8.55 -18.60 -4.30
C VAL A 70 -9.21 -19.92 -4.67
N GLY A 71 -8.67 -20.99 -4.15
CA GLY A 71 -9.13 -22.35 -4.43
C GLY A 71 -8.40 -23.03 -5.59
N GLY A 72 -8.10 -24.32 -5.44
CA GLY A 72 -7.53 -25.14 -6.51
C GLY A 72 -6.32 -25.99 -6.17
N GLY A 73 -5.81 -25.95 -4.93
CA GLY A 73 -4.79 -26.90 -4.45
C GLY A 73 -3.39 -26.76 -5.08
N SER A 74 -3.13 -25.71 -5.85
CA SER A 74 -1.80 -25.38 -6.37
C SER A 74 -1.10 -24.36 -5.50
N ALA A 75 0.26 -24.37 -5.48
CA ALA A 75 1.04 -23.37 -4.78
C ALA A 75 0.72 -21.97 -5.32
N GLU A 76 0.23 -21.09 -4.45
CA GLU A 76 -0.23 -19.74 -4.82
C GLU A 76 0.91 -18.74 -4.98
N PHE A 77 2.04 -19.04 -4.35
CA PHE A 77 3.24 -18.19 -4.40
C PHE A 77 4.36 -18.95 -5.10
N LEU A 78 4.41 -18.85 -6.42
CA LEU A 78 5.50 -19.47 -7.16
C LEU A 78 6.79 -18.67 -6.99
N ARG A 79 7.92 -19.38 -6.85
CA ARG A 79 9.25 -18.75 -6.83
C ARG A 79 9.53 -17.95 -8.13
N ALA A 80 8.97 -18.40 -9.25
CA ALA A 80 9.09 -17.72 -10.54
C ALA A 80 8.46 -16.33 -10.55
N ASP A 81 7.46 -16.10 -9.71
CA ASP A 81 6.72 -14.85 -9.61
C ASP A 81 7.35 -13.82 -8.66
N ALA A 82 8.41 -14.19 -7.96
CA ALA A 82 9.14 -13.26 -7.11
C ALA A 82 9.95 -12.26 -7.96
N ASN A 83 9.92 -10.99 -7.57
CA ASN A 83 10.88 -10.02 -8.09
C ASN A 83 12.27 -10.35 -7.55
N ARG A 84 13.24 -10.52 -8.47
CA ARG A 84 14.63 -10.88 -8.15
C ARG A 84 15.62 -9.76 -8.43
N GLU A 85 15.11 -8.60 -8.74
CA GLU A 85 15.90 -7.42 -9.08
C GLU A 85 15.71 -6.33 -8.03
N VAL A 86 16.76 -5.56 -7.79
CA VAL A 86 16.67 -4.24 -7.16
C VAL A 86 16.55 -3.23 -8.28
N TRP A 87 15.52 -2.40 -8.20
CA TRP A 87 15.19 -1.42 -9.24
C TRP A 87 15.41 0.00 -8.76
N VAL A 88 15.94 0.84 -9.65
CA VAL A 88 16.02 2.29 -9.46
C VAL A 88 15.42 2.98 -10.69
N ILE A 89 14.45 3.87 -10.46
CA ILE A 89 13.90 4.75 -11.49
C ILE A 89 14.37 6.16 -11.21
N ASP A 90 15.19 6.72 -12.09
CA ASP A 90 15.64 8.12 -12.01
C ASP A 90 14.60 9.03 -12.68
N THR A 91 13.82 9.75 -11.86
CA THR A 91 12.80 10.70 -12.31
C THR A 91 13.33 12.11 -12.46
N THR A 92 14.64 12.35 -12.21
CA THR A 92 15.25 13.67 -12.38
C THR A 92 15.50 14.02 -13.85
N VAL A 93 15.40 13.04 -14.73
CA VAL A 93 15.48 13.16 -16.18
C VAL A 93 14.14 12.82 -16.84
N LYS A 94 13.91 13.34 -18.04
CA LYS A 94 12.67 13.09 -18.81
C LYS A 94 13.02 12.65 -20.22
N PRO A 95 12.53 11.48 -20.69
CA PRO A 95 11.81 10.46 -19.92
C PRO A 95 12.66 9.91 -18.78
N ALA A 96 12.02 9.35 -17.75
CA ALA A 96 12.69 8.72 -16.63
C ALA A 96 13.59 7.58 -17.10
N ARG A 97 14.68 7.30 -16.38
CA ARG A 97 15.55 6.16 -16.69
C ARG A 97 15.40 5.07 -15.66
N THR A 98 15.32 3.84 -16.11
CA THR A 98 15.18 2.66 -15.25
C THR A 98 16.49 1.85 -15.26
N TYR A 99 16.94 1.49 -14.06
CA TYR A 99 18.11 0.66 -13.79
C TYR A 99 17.69 -0.51 -12.91
N HIS A 100 18.36 -1.65 -13.08
CA HIS A 100 18.13 -2.81 -12.23
C HIS A 100 19.35 -3.70 -12.12
N VAL A 101 19.43 -4.41 -11.00
CA VAL A 101 20.53 -5.34 -10.71
C VAL A 101 19.96 -6.55 -10.00
N PRO A 102 20.29 -7.78 -10.44
CA PRO A 102 19.81 -8.98 -9.78
C PRO A 102 20.37 -9.12 -8.37
N VAL A 103 19.49 -9.47 -7.40
CA VAL A 103 19.89 -9.65 -5.99
C VAL A 103 20.98 -10.73 -5.82
N THR A 104 21.13 -11.62 -6.79
CA THR A 104 22.18 -12.65 -6.81
C THR A 104 23.60 -12.10 -6.95
N GLN A 105 23.76 -10.81 -7.25
CA GLN A 105 25.07 -10.15 -7.21
C GLN A 105 25.56 -9.89 -5.78
N LEU A 106 24.69 -9.95 -4.77
CA LEU A 106 25.13 -9.93 -3.38
C LEU A 106 26.01 -11.16 -3.08
N PRO A 107 27.10 -10.99 -2.32
CA PRO A 107 28.00 -12.10 -2.02
C PRO A 107 27.33 -13.16 -1.13
N PRO A 108 27.85 -14.41 -1.13
CA PRO A 108 27.27 -15.53 -0.36
C PRO A 108 27.07 -15.25 1.15
N ARG A 109 27.91 -14.40 1.76
CA ARG A 109 27.71 -13.97 3.16
C ARG A 109 26.38 -13.24 3.41
N LEU A 110 25.75 -12.74 2.34
CA LEU A 110 24.44 -12.08 2.36
C LEU A 110 23.33 -12.95 1.76
N ALA A 111 23.50 -14.28 1.71
CA ALA A 111 22.48 -15.19 1.14
C ALA A 111 21.10 -15.03 1.79
N VAL A 112 21.03 -14.76 3.09
CA VAL A 112 19.77 -14.48 3.79
C VAL A 112 19.12 -13.18 3.28
N ILE A 113 19.92 -12.18 2.91
CA ILE A 113 19.44 -10.92 2.37
C ILE A 113 18.99 -11.11 0.91
N GLN A 114 19.70 -11.90 0.12
CA GLN A 114 19.24 -12.29 -1.23
C GLN A 114 17.82 -12.92 -1.13
N ALA A 115 17.61 -13.84 -0.18
CA ALA A 115 16.33 -14.47 0.04
C ALA A 115 15.26 -13.47 0.51
N GLN A 116 15.55 -12.66 1.53
CA GLN A 116 14.63 -11.64 2.03
C GLN A 116 14.25 -10.62 0.95
N TRP A 117 15.20 -10.14 0.16
CA TRP A 117 14.96 -9.13 -0.86
C TRP A 117 14.19 -9.65 -2.09
N THR A 118 13.92 -10.96 -2.15
CA THR A 118 12.99 -11.57 -3.13
C THR A 118 11.63 -11.91 -2.53
N SER A 119 11.40 -11.62 -1.25
CA SER A 119 10.14 -11.93 -0.57
C SER A 119 9.04 -10.92 -0.88
N THR A 120 7.82 -11.26 -0.53
CA THR A 120 6.63 -10.41 -0.67
C THR A 120 6.02 -10.07 0.69
N GLY A 121 5.21 -9.02 0.76
CA GLY A 121 4.58 -8.59 2.01
C GLY A 121 5.60 -8.17 3.07
N GLN A 122 6.76 -7.66 2.64
CA GLN A 122 7.79 -7.11 3.50
C GLN A 122 7.25 -5.88 4.25
N LEU A 123 7.70 -5.72 5.49
CA LEU A 123 7.49 -4.51 6.26
C LEU A 123 8.72 -3.62 6.07
N TYR A 124 8.52 -2.36 5.72
CA TYR A 124 9.64 -1.46 5.46
C TYR A 124 9.41 -0.06 5.99
N PHE A 125 10.49 0.65 6.22
CA PHE A 125 10.47 2.05 6.62
C PHE A 125 11.74 2.77 6.14
N GLN A 126 11.56 3.93 5.54
CA GLN A 126 12.65 4.82 5.20
C GLN A 126 12.91 5.80 6.36
N ASP A 127 14.11 5.75 6.94
CA ASP A 127 14.59 6.67 7.97
C ASP A 127 15.71 7.54 7.40
N GLY A 128 15.36 8.69 6.86
CA GLY A 128 16.29 9.59 6.20
C GLY A 128 16.92 8.94 4.96
N ASP A 129 18.23 8.70 5.01
CA ASP A 129 19.04 8.10 3.96
C ASP A 129 19.16 6.57 4.06
N LYS A 130 18.37 5.94 4.91
CA LYS A 130 18.42 4.50 5.15
C LYS A 130 17.06 3.85 4.91
N LEU A 131 17.06 2.71 4.21
CA LEU A 131 15.89 1.84 4.07
C LEU A 131 16.06 0.64 5.01
N TYR A 132 15.07 0.44 5.86
CA TYR A 132 14.92 -0.74 6.70
C TYR A 132 13.86 -1.66 6.11
N ILE A 133 14.16 -2.95 6.00
CA ILE A 133 13.24 -3.98 5.52
C ILE A 133 13.21 -5.09 6.57
N CYS A 134 12.03 -5.49 7.03
CA CYS A 134 11.90 -6.61 7.94
C CYS A 134 10.83 -7.60 7.53
N GLY A 135 10.97 -8.85 7.95
CA GLY A 135 10.02 -9.90 7.65
C GLY A 135 9.90 -10.17 6.15
N GLY A 136 8.65 -10.30 5.72
CA GLY A 136 8.28 -10.74 4.37
C GLY A 136 8.17 -12.26 4.29
N TYR A 137 7.44 -12.75 3.27
CA TYR A 137 7.22 -14.17 3.03
C TYR A 137 7.85 -14.61 1.70
N GLY A 138 8.59 -15.71 1.73
CA GLY A 138 9.28 -16.23 0.56
C GLY A 138 10.06 -17.51 0.86
N GLN A 139 10.88 -17.94 -0.09
CA GLN A 139 11.81 -19.06 0.14
C GLN A 139 13.11 -18.53 0.77
N ASP A 140 13.49 -19.18 1.86
CA ASP A 140 14.78 -18.91 2.51
C ASP A 140 15.97 -19.43 1.67
N GLU A 141 17.18 -19.25 2.17
CA GLU A 141 18.42 -19.67 1.53
C GLU A 141 18.55 -21.20 1.31
N LYS A 142 17.66 -21.99 1.96
CA LYS A 142 17.56 -23.45 1.83
C LYS A 142 16.39 -23.88 0.95
N GLY A 143 15.62 -22.93 0.40
CA GLY A 143 14.44 -23.17 -0.42
C GLY A 143 13.17 -23.48 0.37
N LYS A 144 13.16 -23.32 1.71
CA LYS A 144 11.99 -23.51 2.55
C LYS A 144 11.13 -22.26 2.56
N TRP A 145 9.84 -22.39 2.34
CA TRP A 145 8.87 -21.31 2.44
C TRP A 145 8.62 -20.90 3.89
N SER A 146 8.83 -19.62 4.19
CA SER A 146 8.59 -19.08 5.53
C SER A 146 8.49 -17.56 5.53
N THR A 147 7.91 -17.01 6.60
CA THR A 147 8.06 -15.61 6.95
C THR A 147 9.45 -15.41 7.57
N PHE A 148 10.20 -14.43 7.05
CA PHE A 148 11.57 -14.17 7.47
C PHE A 148 11.65 -13.56 8.87
N ASP A 149 12.62 -14.00 9.64
CA ASP A 149 13.01 -13.48 10.97
C ASP A 149 14.14 -12.44 10.85
N VAL A 150 14.21 -11.72 9.74
CA VAL A 150 15.33 -10.84 9.38
C VAL A 150 14.86 -9.39 9.32
N ILE A 151 15.67 -8.49 9.89
CA ILE A 151 15.65 -7.07 9.57
C ILE A 151 16.96 -6.70 8.89
N SER A 152 16.87 -6.05 7.73
CA SER A 152 18.01 -5.51 6.99
C SER A 152 17.90 -3.99 6.88
N ARG A 153 19.05 -3.34 6.75
CA ARG A 153 19.19 -1.90 6.52
C ARG A 153 20.20 -1.69 5.41
N VAL A 154 19.91 -0.78 4.49
CA VAL A 154 20.81 -0.37 3.42
C VAL A 154 20.88 1.16 3.33
N SER A 155 22.06 1.70 2.95
CA SER A 155 22.27 3.11 2.63
C SER A 155 21.64 3.42 1.27
N LEU A 156 20.69 4.35 1.21
CA LEU A 156 20.04 4.76 -0.05
C LEU A 156 20.98 5.49 -1.02
N PRO A 157 21.89 6.40 -0.58
CA PRO A 157 22.87 6.98 -1.46
C PRO A 157 23.70 5.92 -2.22
N GLU A 158 24.29 4.98 -1.48
CA GLU A 158 25.13 3.92 -2.03
C GLU A 158 24.30 2.94 -2.89
N LEU A 159 23.10 2.56 -2.43
CA LEU A 159 22.21 1.68 -3.19
C LEU A 159 21.82 2.27 -4.54
N VAL A 160 21.46 3.54 -4.58
CA VAL A 160 21.09 4.23 -5.82
C VAL A 160 22.29 4.34 -6.75
N GLU A 161 23.46 4.74 -6.23
CA GLU A 161 24.69 4.89 -7.02
C GLU A 161 25.13 3.55 -7.60
N ASP A 162 25.19 2.50 -6.78
CA ASP A 162 25.65 1.18 -7.21
C ASP A 162 24.69 0.54 -8.22
N VAL A 163 23.36 0.60 -7.98
CA VAL A 163 22.38 0.05 -8.95
C VAL A 163 22.46 0.79 -10.29
N MET A 164 22.63 2.11 -10.28
CA MET A 164 22.82 2.88 -11.51
C MET A 164 24.15 2.56 -12.19
N GLY A 165 25.16 2.12 -11.44
CA GLY A 165 26.46 1.62 -11.92
C GLY A 165 26.47 0.13 -12.30
N GLY A 166 25.38 -0.60 -12.08
CA GLY A 166 25.25 -2.03 -12.40
C GLY A 166 25.70 -2.99 -11.27
N GLY A 167 25.79 -2.52 -10.02
CA GLY A 167 26.19 -3.29 -8.84
C GLY A 167 25.23 -3.17 -7.65
N LEU A 168 25.59 -3.78 -6.52
CA LEU A 168 24.88 -3.69 -5.26
C LEU A 168 25.84 -3.36 -4.10
N PRO A 169 25.46 -2.49 -3.13
CA PRO A 169 26.35 -2.01 -2.06
C PRO A 169 26.45 -3.00 -0.92
N ALA A 170 27.09 -4.13 -1.14
CA ALA A 170 27.16 -5.25 -0.19
C ALA A 170 27.74 -4.84 1.19
N GLU A 171 28.64 -3.86 1.23
CA GLU A 171 29.30 -3.41 2.47
C GLU A 171 28.41 -2.43 3.27
N SER A 172 27.43 -1.79 2.64
CA SER A 172 26.48 -0.89 3.34
C SER A 172 25.27 -1.62 3.92
N ILE A 173 25.13 -2.92 3.63
CA ILE A 173 24.02 -3.72 4.14
C ILE A 173 24.37 -4.25 5.52
N SER A 174 23.54 -3.86 6.49
CA SER A 174 23.57 -4.39 7.86
C SER A 174 22.29 -5.19 8.11
N PHE A 175 22.36 -6.25 8.92
CA PHE A 175 21.18 -7.03 9.25
C PHE A 175 21.28 -7.70 10.62
N ALA A 176 20.12 -8.17 11.10
CA ALA A 176 20.00 -9.05 12.28
C ALA A 176 18.91 -10.09 12.03
N ARG A 177 19.04 -11.26 12.65
CA ARG A 177 17.96 -12.24 12.80
C ARG A 177 17.32 -12.07 14.18
N SER A 178 16.00 -12.03 14.23
CA SER A 178 15.23 -11.96 15.47
C SER A 178 13.78 -12.37 15.22
N SER A 179 13.23 -13.24 16.05
CA SER A 179 11.79 -13.56 16.02
C SER A 179 10.89 -12.33 16.30
N LEU A 180 11.45 -11.26 16.86
CA LEU A 180 10.73 -10.02 17.09
C LEU A 180 10.31 -9.31 15.81
N VAL A 181 10.96 -9.60 14.66
CA VAL A 181 10.68 -8.99 13.36
C VAL A 181 10.05 -9.95 12.36
N GLN A 182 9.70 -11.17 12.80
CA GLN A 182 9.08 -12.19 11.96
C GLN A 182 7.61 -11.87 11.70
N SER A 183 7.36 -11.12 10.63
CA SER A 183 6.02 -10.73 10.20
C SER A 183 5.96 -10.53 8.69
N ALA A 184 4.80 -10.77 8.10
CA ALA A 184 4.43 -10.42 6.72
C ALA A 184 3.05 -9.78 6.72
N GLY A 185 2.77 -8.89 5.77
CA GLY A 185 1.48 -8.22 5.64
C GLY A 185 1.13 -7.28 6.81
N GLY A 186 2.08 -6.99 7.70
CA GLY A 186 2.01 -5.90 8.68
C GLY A 186 2.67 -4.64 8.15
N ALA A 187 3.11 -3.76 9.06
CA ALA A 187 3.88 -2.58 8.71
C ALA A 187 5.02 -2.30 9.68
N LEU A 188 6.05 -1.60 9.20
CA LEU A 188 7.11 -1.05 10.02
C LEU A 188 7.02 0.48 9.95
N THR A 189 7.07 1.14 11.09
CA THR A 189 7.14 2.61 11.16
C THR A 189 8.06 3.05 12.29
N LYS A 190 8.45 4.32 12.30
CA LYS A 190 9.31 4.88 13.36
C LYS A 190 8.73 6.21 13.81
N LEU A 191 8.72 6.45 15.11
CA LEU A 191 8.28 7.71 15.69
C LEU A 191 9.47 8.55 16.17
N LYS A 192 9.19 9.80 16.55
CA LYS A 192 10.20 10.77 17.05
C LYS A 192 10.86 10.34 18.37
N ASP A 193 10.28 9.36 19.06
CA ASP A 193 10.89 8.74 20.26
C ASP A 193 12.12 7.86 19.93
N GLY A 194 12.42 7.70 18.64
CA GLY A 194 13.58 6.97 18.14
C GLY A 194 13.36 5.46 18.00
N TYR A 195 12.19 4.94 18.38
CA TYR A 195 11.88 3.52 18.31
C TYR A 195 11.12 3.16 17.03
N PHE A 196 11.37 1.94 16.57
CA PHE A 196 10.56 1.32 15.52
C PHE A 196 9.32 0.66 16.12
N TYR A 197 8.24 0.70 15.35
CA TYR A 197 7.01 0.00 15.68
C TYR A 197 6.72 -1.00 14.58
N LEU A 198 6.74 -2.28 14.93
CA LEU A 198 6.24 -3.36 14.08
C LEU A 198 4.76 -3.51 14.38
N VAL A 199 3.93 -3.29 13.38
CA VAL A 199 2.48 -3.18 13.53
C VAL A 199 1.81 -4.38 12.91
N MET A 200 1.32 -5.30 13.76
CA MET A 200 0.47 -6.42 13.37
C MET A 200 1.11 -7.34 12.30
N GLY A 201 0.28 -7.94 11.42
CA GLY A 201 0.72 -8.92 10.43
C GLY A 201 0.67 -10.34 10.95
N HIS A 202 1.29 -11.24 10.20
CA HIS A 202 1.30 -12.67 10.52
C HIS A 202 2.66 -13.32 10.23
N SER A 203 2.91 -14.47 10.83
CA SER A 203 3.96 -15.38 10.45
C SER A 203 3.36 -16.62 9.79
N PHE A 204 3.89 -16.98 8.63
CA PHE A 204 3.48 -18.15 7.88
C PHE A 204 4.67 -19.08 7.66
N GLN A 205 4.49 -20.37 7.92
CA GLN A 205 5.50 -21.42 7.70
C GLN A 205 4.96 -22.43 6.70
N GLY A 206 5.78 -22.89 5.78
CA GLY A 206 5.39 -23.79 4.71
C GLY A 206 4.89 -23.07 3.46
N SER A 207 4.57 -23.83 2.41
CA SER A 207 4.07 -23.31 1.15
C SER A 207 2.62 -22.84 1.30
N TYR A 208 2.38 -21.59 0.89
CA TYR A 208 1.03 -21.05 0.87
C TYR A 208 0.25 -21.69 -0.27
N THR A 209 -0.76 -22.45 0.09
CA THR A 209 -1.77 -22.96 -0.82
C THR A 209 -3.09 -22.31 -0.39
N ALA A 210 -3.74 -21.56 -1.26
CA ALA A 210 -5.04 -21.01 -0.98
C ALA A 210 -6.05 -22.13 -0.88
N PHE A 211 -6.29 -22.72 0.29
CA PHE A 211 -7.10 -23.79 0.37
C PHE A 211 -7.79 -24.22 1.53
N GLU A 212 -8.69 -24.82 1.33
CA GLU A 212 -9.56 -25.75 2.03
C GLU A 212 -10.05 -25.35 3.42
N GLY A 213 -11.22 -24.76 3.44
CA GLY A 213 -12.06 -24.72 4.62
C GLY A 213 -11.62 -23.75 5.71
N GLN A 214 -12.33 -22.67 5.89
CA GLN A 214 -12.27 -21.78 7.06
C GLN A 214 -11.10 -20.77 7.16
N GLY A 215 -10.50 -20.35 6.06
CA GLY A 215 -9.51 -19.23 6.10
C GLY A 215 -8.17 -19.57 6.74
N GLU A 216 -7.98 -20.79 7.21
CA GLU A 216 -6.71 -21.30 7.70
C GLU A 216 -6.11 -22.27 6.68
N HIS A 217 -4.91 -21.97 6.24
CA HIS A 217 -4.21 -22.74 5.20
C HIS A 217 -3.49 -23.90 5.84
N ASN A 218 -4.13 -25.06 5.80
CA ASN A 218 -3.55 -26.29 6.29
C ASN A 218 -3.30 -27.28 5.17
N SER A 219 -2.12 -27.16 4.53
CA SER A 219 -1.42 -28.42 4.25
C SER A 219 -0.93 -28.97 5.60
N ALA A 220 -0.82 -30.26 5.78
CA ALA A 220 -0.31 -30.87 7.03
C ALA A 220 1.08 -30.33 7.48
N GLU A 221 1.73 -29.49 6.66
CA GLU A 221 3.06 -28.90 6.86
C GLU A 221 3.05 -27.35 6.91
N ALA A 222 1.90 -26.68 6.78
CA ALA A 222 1.80 -25.22 6.81
C ALA A 222 1.14 -24.73 8.09
N SER A 223 1.64 -23.64 8.65
CA SER A 223 1.06 -22.98 9.82
C SER A 223 1.05 -21.48 9.66
N GLN A 224 -0.01 -20.85 10.15
CA GLN A 224 -0.15 -19.39 10.19
C GLN A 224 -0.44 -18.95 11.63
N THR A 225 0.27 -17.89 12.06
CA THR A 225 0.06 -17.26 13.35
C THR A 225 -0.03 -15.77 13.14
N TYR A 226 -1.16 -15.16 13.50
CA TYR A 226 -1.27 -13.70 13.57
C TYR A 226 -0.53 -13.19 14.79
N LEU A 227 0.10 -12.01 14.66
CA LEU A 227 0.84 -11.44 15.79
C LEU A 227 -0.09 -10.97 16.92
N GLY A 228 -1.24 -10.39 16.59
CA GLY A 228 -2.18 -9.85 17.57
C GLY A 228 -1.59 -8.72 18.42
N GLU A 229 -0.52 -8.07 17.94
CA GLU A 229 0.23 -7.10 18.73
C GLU A 229 0.91 -6.01 17.91
N ILE A 230 1.26 -4.91 18.61
CA ILE A 230 2.16 -3.86 18.15
C ILE A 230 3.41 -3.95 19.03
N ARG A 231 4.58 -4.12 18.41
CA ARG A 231 5.90 -4.22 19.08
C ARG A 231 6.65 -2.92 18.94
N LYS A 232 7.01 -2.30 20.06
CA LYS A 232 7.96 -1.18 20.10
C LYS A 232 9.37 -1.75 20.21
N LEU A 233 10.23 -1.45 19.25
CA LEU A 233 11.53 -2.08 19.06
C LEU A 233 12.66 -1.04 19.09
N SER A 234 13.73 -1.37 19.79
CA SER A 234 15.02 -0.68 19.66
C SER A 234 15.85 -1.42 18.60
N VAL A 235 16.22 -0.73 17.53
CA VAL A 235 17.12 -1.24 16.48
C VAL A 235 18.39 -0.41 16.49
N LYS A 236 19.53 -1.04 16.77
CA LYS A 236 20.83 -0.34 16.92
C LYS A 236 21.88 -0.98 16.04
N THR A 237 22.80 -0.15 15.52
CA THR A 237 24.01 -0.63 14.84
C THR A 237 25.05 -0.97 15.89
N GLN A 238 25.64 -2.15 15.79
CA GLN A 238 26.71 -2.63 16.65
C GLN A 238 28.09 -2.15 16.12
N ALA A 239 29.14 -2.31 16.93
CA ALA A 239 30.48 -1.91 16.56
C ALA A 239 31.04 -2.67 15.33
N ASP A 240 30.56 -3.89 15.10
CA ASP A 240 30.91 -4.71 13.93
C ASP A 240 30.08 -4.40 12.68
N GLY A 241 29.21 -3.39 12.74
CA GLY A 241 28.33 -2.99 11.64
C GLY A 241 27.00 -3.79 11.56
N SER A 242 26.84 -4.86 12.32
CA SER A 242 25.58 -5.61 12.38
C SER A 242 24.46 -4.81 13.06
N LEU A 243 23.22 -5.28 12.93
CA LEU A 243 22.10 -4.73 13.70
C LEU A 243 21.84 -5.56 14.96
N SER A 244 21.27 -4.93 15.97
CA SER A 244 20.64 -5.61 17.09
C SER A 244 19.19 -5.13 17.23
N VAL A 245 18.31 -6.04 17.63
CA VAL A 245 16.89 -5.78 17.87
C VAL A 245 16.54 -6.17 19.30
N ALA A 246 15.91 -5.25 20.02
CA ALA A 246 15.40 -5.52 21.35
C ALA A 246 13.96 -5.05 21.50
N LEU A 247 13.13 -5.84 22.17
CA LEU A 247 11.77 -5.44 22.53
C LEU A 247 11.83 -4.41 23.65
N VAL A 248 11.20 -3.26 23.45
CA VAL A 248 11.06 -2.21 24.45
C VAL A 248 9.72 -2.33 25.15
N GLU A 249 8.66 -2.49 24.34
CA GLU A 249 7.30 -2.62 24.84
C GLU A 249 6.45 -3.41 23.83
N LYS A 250 5.40 -4.04 24.34
CA LYS A 250 4.45 -4.79 23.54
C LYS A 250 3.02 -4.44 23.94
N PHE A 251 2.20 -4.13 22.95
CA PHE A 251 0.77 -3.89 23.11
C PHE A 251 0.02 -5.02 22.45
N GLN A 252 -0.83 -5.71 23.19
CA GLN A 252 -1.59 -6.88 22.72
C GLN A 252 -3.08 -6.61 22.71
N ASN A 253 -3.74 -7.07 21.65
CA ASN A 253 -5.19 -7.14 21.54
C ASN A 253 -5.52 -8.20 20.48
N GLU A 254 -5.84 -9.40 20.91
CA GLU A 254 -6.07 -10.55 20.04
C GLU A 254 -7.28 -10.38 19.10
N THR A 255 -8.23 -9.53 19.46
CA THR A 255 -9.38 -9.22 18.61
C THR A 255 -9.04 -8.14 17.59
N GLU A 256 -8.56 -6.96 18.04
CA GLU A 256 -8.42 -5.80 17.18
C GLU A 256 -7.07 -5.72 16.46
N PHE A 257 -6.04 -6.42 16.92
CA PHE A 257 -4.72 -6.44 16.28
C PHE A 257 -4.45 -7.74 15.49
N HIS A 258 -5.43 -8.64 15.41
CA HIS A 258 -5.37 -9.84 14.57
C HIS A 258 -5.61 -9.49 13.08
N ARG A 259 -4.70 -8.68 12.52
CA ARG A 259 -4.83 -8.11 11.17
C ARG A 259 -3.60 -8.35 10.32
N ARG A 260 -3.81 -8.50 9.01
CA ARG A 260 -2.78 -8.41 7.99
C ARG A 260 -3.29 -7.58 6.80
N ASP A 261 -2.39 -7.20 5.90
CA ASP A 261 -2.68 -6.48 4.67
C ASP A 261 -3.47 -5.18 4.94
N LEU A 262 -3.05 -4.47 5.98
CA LEU A 262 -3.64 -3.24 6.48
C LEU A 262 -2.88 -2.01 5.94
N ASN A 263 -3.49 -0.84 6.05
CA ASN A 263 -2.85 0.43 5.77
C ASN A 263 -2.36 1.06 7.07
N VAL A 264 -1.05 1.14 7.28
CA VAL A 264 -0.47 1.91 8.38
C VAL A 264 0.08 3.21 7.82
N ALA A 265 -0.45 4.32 8.31
CA ALA A 265 -0.15 5.64 7.82
C ALA A 265 0.30 6.57 8.95
N GLN A 266 1.24 7.47 8.67
CA GLN A 266 1.60 8.54 9.58
C GLN A 266 0.36 9.39 9.91
N PHE A 267 0.27 9.85 11.14
CA PHE A 267 -0.88 10.58 11.65
C PHE A 267 -0.43 11.75 12.53
N LEU A 268 -0.84 12.96 12.15
CA LEU A 268 -0.62 14.15 12.99
C LEU A 268 -1.82 14.40 13.87
N SER A 269 -1.56 14.61 15.14
CA SER A 269 -2.54 14.98 16.16
C SER A 269 -2.00 16.15 16.99
N PRO A 270 -2.81 16.78 17.85
CA PRO A 270 -2.31 17.79 18.80
C PRO A 270 -1.18 17.28 19.71
N ALA A 271 -1.12 15.98 19.98
CA ALA A 271 -0.02 15.34 20.71
C ALA A 271 1.27 15.16 19.90
N GLY A 272 1.22 15.41 18.57
CA GLY A 272 2.34 15.30 17.65
C GLY A 272 2.20 14.13 16.66
N LEU A 273 3.32 13.77 16.04
CA LEU A 273 3.39 12.73 15.02
C LEU A 273 3.27 11.34 15.64
N GLY A 274 2.24 10.62 15.26
CA GLY A 274 1.98 9.22 15.52
C GLY A 274 1.75 8.44 14.24
N PHE A 275 1.00 7.34 14.34
CA PHE A 275 0.49 6.59 13.20
C PHE A 275 -0.91 6.04 13.46
N ALA A 276 -1.61 5.70 12.38
CA ALA A 276 -2.89 5.03 12.43
C ALA A 276 -2.86 3.75 11.59
N ALA A 277 -3.48 2.70 12.07
CA ALA A 277 -3.69 1.45 11.36
C ALA A 277 -5.17 1.38 10.92
N TYR A 278 -5.39 1.34 9.62
CA TYR A 278 -6.70 1.33 8.98
C TYR A 278 -6.95 0.00 8.31
N GLY A 279 -8.19 -0.47 8.34
CA GLY A 279 -8.61 -1.71 7.69
C GLY A 279 -7.84 -2.93 8.16
N GLY A 280 -7.36 -3.71 7.21
CA GLY A 280 -6.78 -5.02 7.39
C GLY A 280 -7.83 -6.12 7.36
N VAL A 281 -7.38 -7.36 7.22
CA VAL A 281 -8.16 -8.60 7.10
C VAL A 281 -7.47 -9.67 7.96
N PHE A 282 -8.01 -10.69 8.37
CA PHE A 282 -9.29 -11.32 8.48
C PHE A 282 -9.71 -11.34 9.96
N THR A 283 -10.89 -10.86 10.27
CA THR A 283 -11.41 -10.90 11.66
C THR A 283 -11.56 -12.34 12.14
N PRO A 284 -11.26 -12.66 13.41
CA PRO A 284 -11.33 -14.04 13.91
C PRO A 284 -12.71 -14.68 13.72
N GLU A 285 -13.78 -13.92 13.97
CA GLU A 285 -15.14 -14.46 13.97
C GLU A 285 -15.73 -14.55 12.56
N THR A 286 -15.50 -13.56 11.71
CA THR A 286 -16.21 -13.45 10.44
C THR A 286 -15.33 -13.60 9.21
N GLN A 287 -14.00 -13.59 9.36
CA GLN A 287 -13.04 -13.65 8.26
C GLN A 287 -13.24 -12.51 7.23
N LEU A 288 -13.71 -11.35 7.70
CA LEU A 288 -13.93 -10.15 6.91
C LEU A 288 -12.87 -9.09 7.23
N SER A 289 -13.04 -7.88 6.68
CA SER A 289 -12.18 -6.76 6.98
C SER A 289 -12.51 -6.11 8.31
N TYR A 290 -11.49 -5.51 8.92
CA TYR A 290 -11.63 -4.64 10.08
C TYR A 290 -12.19 -3.29 9.68
N SER A 291 -12.99 -2.70 10.56
CA SER A 291 -13.60 -1.38 10.36
C SER A 291 -13.12 -0.32 11.37
N LYS A 292 -12.56 -0.73 12.49
CA LYS A 292 -12.12 0.20 13.54
C LYS A 292 -10.65 0.58 13.34
N PRO A 293 -10.32 1.86 13.11
CA PRO A 293 -8.93 2.30 13.10
C PRO A 293 -8.29 2.16 14.49
N VAL A 294 -6.97 1.92 14.48
CA VAL A 294 -6.15 1.91 15.70
C VAL A 294 -5.15 3.04 15.60
N TYR A 295 -5.15 3.92 16.60
CA TYR A 295 -4.23 5.06 16.67
C TYR A 295 -3.15 4.83 17.71
N VAL A 296 -1.93 5.25 17.36
CA VAL A 296 -0.79 5.35 18.28
C VAL A 296 -0.29 6.77 18.20
N VAL A 297 -0.48 7.53 19.28
CA VAL A 297 -0.03 8.92 19.39
C VAL A 297 0.99 9.07 20.50
N PRO A 298 1.90 10.07 20.46
CA PRO A 298 2.92 10.25 21.48
C PRO A 298 2.33 10.34 22.89
N GLY A 299 2.95 9.63 23.83
CA GLY A 299 2.55 9.66 25.23
C GLY A 299 1.32 8.81 25.60
N SER A 300 0.71 8.10 24.64
CA SER A 300 -0.42 7.23 24.93
C SER A 300 -0.17 5.77 24.50
N ARG A 301 -0.97 4.86 25.04
CA ARG A 301 -1.05 3.48 24.54
C ARG A 301 -1.89 3.47 23.25
N PRO A 302 -1.70 2.44 22.38
CA PRO A 302 -2.58 2.24 21.24
C PRO A 302 -4.05 2.21 21.65
N PHE A 303 -4.91 2.91 20.93
CA PHE A 303 -6.35 2.90 21.17
C PHE A 303 -7.14 2.65 19.89
N VAL A 304 -8.25 1.94 20.03
CA VAL A 304 -9.20 1.64 18.95
C VAL A 304 -10.26 2.74 18.92
N ASP A 305 -10.49 3.33 17.74
CA ASP A 305 -11.58 4.30 17.56
C ASP A 305 -12.91 3.55 17.44
N SER A 306 -13.54 3.28 18.60
CA SER A 306 -14.78 2.53 18.66
C SER A 306 -15.99 3.33 18.15
N ALA A 307 -15.87 4.65 18.02
CA ALA A 307 -16.95 5.53 17.56
C ALA A 307 -17.06 5.63 16.03
N PHE A 308 -16.06 5.14 15.30
CA PHE A 308 -16.00 5.21 13.86
C PHE A 308 -15.88 3.83 13.21
N ASP A 309 -16.54 3.65 12.05
CA ASP A 309 -16.47 2.45 11.21
C ASP A 309 -16.04 2.80 9.79
N GLN A 310 -14.80 2.47 9.44
CA GLN A 310 -14.31 2.50 8.07
C GLN A 310 -15.07 1.47 7.21
N LYS A 311 -15.59 1.90 6.09
CA LYS A 311 -16.32 1.05 5.13
C LYS A 311 -15.47 0.69 3.92
N MET A 312 -14.68 1.63 3.42
CA MET A 312 -13.96 1.53 2.15
C MET A 312 -12.50 1.11 2.31
N ASN A 313 -11.89 0.65 1.23
CA ASN A 313 -10.43 0.49 1.06
C ASN A 313 -9.74 -0.25 2.22
N ALA A 314 -10.32 -1.36 2.65
CA ALA A 314 -9.89 -2.07 3.87
C ALA A 314 -8.56 -2.82 3.69
N TYR A 315 -8.21 -3.22 2.46
CA TYR A 315 -6.96 -3.92 2.13
C TYR A 315 -5.85 -2.91 1.81
N THR A 316 -4.58 -3.30 2.00
CA THR A 316 -3.43 -2.43 1.72
C THR A 316 -3.48 -1.82 0.32
N CYS A 317 -3.37 -0.51 0.23
CA CYS A 317 -3.42 0.25 -1.03
C CYS A 317 -2.56 1.52 -0.94
N ALA A 318 -2.49 2.28 -2.04
CA ALA A 318 -1.84 3.59 -2.03
C ALA A 318 -2.59 4.58 -1.14
N VAL A 319 -1.85 5.38 -0.34
CA VAL A 319 -2.43 6.32 0.64
C VAL A 319 -1.77 7.70 0.51
N LEU A 320 -2.58 8.73 0.28
CA LEU A 320 -2.18 10.14 0.31
C LEU A 320 -2.54 10.73 1.67
N LEU A 321 -1.57 11.39 2.30
CA LEU A 321 -1.71 12.02 3.62
C LEU A 321 -1.64 13.54 3.48
N MET A 322 -2.62 14.24 4.05
CA MET A 322 -2.62 15.70 4.12
C MET A 322 -3.05 16.17 5.51
N PHE A 323 -2.50 17.29 5.95
CA PHE A 323 -2.87 17.90 7.22
C PHE A 323 -3.11 19.39 7.06
N SER A 324 -4.23 19.86 7.61
CA SER A 324 -4.54 21.28 7.75
C SER A 324 -4.10 21.79 9.12
N GLU A 325 -3.10 22.64 9.14
CA GLU A 325 -2.63 23.29 10.36
C GLU A 325 -3.68 24.28 10.90
N THR A 326 -4.45 24.90 10.00
CA THR A 326 -5.51 25.87 10.38
C THR A 326 -6.67 25.22 11.12
N THR A 327 -7.11 24.05 10.65
CA THR A 327 -8.26 23.34 11.24
C THR A 327 -7.86 22.14 12.10
N LYS A 328 -6.54 21.89 12.25
CA LYS A 328 -5.99 20.71 12.95
C LYS A 328 -6.59 19.38 12.45
N THR A 329 -6.85 19.32 11.16
CA THR A 329 -7.55 18.18 10.52
C THR A 329 -6.58 17.32 9.73
N MET A 330 -6.59 16.03 9.98
CA MET A 330 -5.90 15.01 9.18
C MET A 330 -6.82 14.46 8.11
N TYR A 331 -6.33 14.38 6.88
CA TYR A 331 -6.99 13.75 5.74
C TYR A 331 -6.14 12.56 5.27
N THR A 332 -6.72 11.36 5.38
CA THR A 332 -6.09 10.12 4.92
C THR A 332 -6.89 9.60 3.74
N THR A 333 -6.36 9.73 2.53
CA THR A 333 -7.05 9.35 1.29
C THR A 333 -6.51 8.03 0.77
N PHE A 334 -7.40 7.07 0.53
CA PHE A 334 -7.12 5.72 0.06
C PHE A 334 -7.53 5.58 -1.40
N PHE A 335 -6.74 4.85 -2.18
CA PHE A 335 -6.94 4.71 -3.62
C PHE A 335 -7.25 3.27 -4.02
N GLY A 336 -8.51 2.96 -4.34
CA GLY A 336 -8.91 1.67 -4.87
C GLY A 336 -8.66 0.51 -3.89
N GLY A 337 -8.07 -0.57 -4.40
CA GLY A 337 -7.74 -1.73 -3.59
C GLY A 337 -8.86 -2.77 -3.53
N ILE A 338 -9.02 -3.39 -2.36
CA ILE A 338 -10.06 -4.38 -2.07
C ILE A 338 -10.85 -3.89 -0.86
N SER A 339 -12.19 -4.02 -0.92
CA SER A 339 -13.08 -3.49 0.09
C SER A 339 -14.22 -4.46 0.43
N ARG A 340 -14.70 -4.41 1.67
CA ARG A 340 -15.91 -5.12 2.11
C ARG A 340 -17.18 -4.44 1.62
N PHE A 341 -17.16 -3.12 1.49
CA PHE A 341 -18.29 -2.32 1.05
C PHE A 341 -17.97 -1.63 -0.27
N ARG A 342 -19.02 -1.25 -0.98
CA ARG A 342 -19.02 -0.38 -2.14
C ARG A 342 -19.95 0.79 -1.89
N TRP A 343 -19.52 1.99 -2.24
CA TRP A 343 -20.40 3.16 -2.23
C TRP A 343 -21.28 3.16 -3.47
N ASN A 344 -22.60 3.29 -3.26
CA ASN A 344 -23.57 3.51 -4.33
C ASN A 344 -23.88 5.03 -4.41
N PRO A 345 -23.36 5.73 -5.45
CA PRO A 345 -23.54 7.18 -5.56
C PRO A 345 -24.96 7.60 -5.96
N LEU A 346 -25.80 6.69 -6.45
CA LEU A 346 -27.17 7.00 -6.82
C LEU A 346 -28.10 6.98 -5.61
N GLU A 347 -27.87 6.05 -4.70
CA GLU A 347 -28.70 5.87 -3.51
C GLU A 347 -28.07 6.45 -2.25
N HIS A 348 -26.81 6.91 -2.34
CA HIS A 348 -26.03 7.46 -1.22
C HIS A 348 -25.93 6.51 -0.02
N VAL A 349 -25.67 5.21 -0.31
CA VAL A 349 -25.52 4.17 0.72
C VAL A 349 -24.25 3.34 0.48
N TYR A 350 -23.74 2.76 1.56
CA TYR A 350 -22.72 1.71 1.47
C TYR A 350 -23.40 0.36 1.32
N GLU A 351 -23.11 -0.32 0.23
CA GLU A 351 -23.58 -1.69 -0.05
C GLU A 351 -22.52 -2.67 0.43
N GLU A 352 -22.89 -3.57 1.33
CA GLU A 352 -22.01 -4.65 1.76
C GLU A 352 -21.89 -5.70 0.68
N ASN A 353 -20.67 -6.17 0.42
CA ASN A 353 -20.46 -7.20 -0.57
C ASN A 353 -20.96 -8.55 -0.05
N PRO A 354 -21.70 -9.31 -0.87
CA PRO A 354 -22.26 -10.57 -0.43
C PRO A 354 -21.17 -11.62 -0.22
N ARG A 355 -21.44 -12.52 0.69
CA ARG A 355 -20.73 -13.78 0.84
C ARG A 355 -21.64 -14.93 0.36
N ALA A 356 -21.11 -15.87 -0.40
CA ALA A 356 -21.86 -17.01 -0.91
C ALA A 356 -20.94 -18.14 -1.36
N GLY A 357 -21.47 -19.35 -1.37
CA GLY A 357 -20.82 -20.52 -1.92
C GLY A 357 -19.83 -21.20 -0.97
N SER A 358 -19.16 -22.21 -1.51
CA SER A 358 -18.04 -22.90 -0.86
C SER A 358 -16.73 -22.44 -1.47
N LYS A 359 -15.65 -22.38 -0.70
CA LYS A 359 -14.31 -22.01 -1.19
C LYS A 359 -13.80 -22.90 -2.33
N THR A 360 -14.39 -24.05 -2.56
CA THR A 360 -14.09 -24.98 -3.66
C THR A 360 -14.91 -24.70 -4.92
N ASP A 361 -15.85 -23.76 -4.84
CA ASP A 361 -16.75 -23.42 -5.93
C ASP A 361 -16.24 -22.16 -6.67
N SER A 362 -16.26 -22.18 -8.00
CA SER A 362 -15.94 -21.01 -8.84
C SER A 362 -16.88 -19.81 -8.62
N THR A 363 -18.01 -20.03 -7.95
CA THR A 363 -18.98 -18.99 -7.57
C THR A 363 -18.76 -18.45 -6.16
N TYR A 364 -17.73 -18.92 -5.45
CA TYR A 364 -17.43 -18.46 -4.09
C TYR A 364 -17.22 -16.95 -4.02
N LEU A 365 -17.92 -16.32 -3.09
CA LEU A 365 -17.79 -14.89 -2.77
C LEU A 365 -17.31 -14.76 -1.32
N ASP A 366 -16.13 -14.20 -1.12
CA ASP A 366 -15.51 -13.98 0.19
C ASP A 366 -16.00 -12.71 0.92
N GLY A 367 -16.80 -11.89 0.24
CA GLY A 367 -17.26 -10.61 0.76
C GLY A 367 -16.23 -9.47 0.59
N LEU A 368 -15.08 -9.76 -0.05
CA LEU A 368 -14.02 -8.80 -0.32
C LEU A 368 -13.90 -8.58 -1.84
N GLN A 369 -14.11 -7.35 -2.29
CA GLN A 369 -14.19 -7.04 -3.72
C GLN A 369 -13.17 -6.00 -4.14
N TRP A 370 -12.72 -6.10 -5.38
CA TRP A 370 -11.97 -5.06 -6.05
C TRP A 370 -12.76 -3.77 -6.10
N SER A 371 -12.08 -2.66 -5.82
CA SER A 371 -12.64 -1.32 -5.84
C SER A 371 -11.76 -0.40 -6.67
N ASP A 372 -12.38 0.49 -7.44
CA ASP A 372 -11.76 1.64 -8.09
C ASP A 372 -12.08 2.94 -7.36
N GLN A 373 -12.85 2.88 -6.27
CA GLN A 373 -13.32 4.04 -5.54
C GLN A 373 -12.22 4.63 -4.65
N ILE A 374 -12.27 5.94 -4.52
CA ILE A 374 -11.35 6.73 -3.70
C ILE A 374 -12.13 7.21 -2.48
N SER A 375 -11.63 6.93 -1.27
CA SER A 375 -12.20 7.45 -0.04
C SER A 375 -11.20 8.27 0.76
N THR A 376 -11.70 9.21 1.56
CA THR A 376 -10.90 9.98 2.51
C THR A 376 -11.50 9.83 3.89
N ILE A 377 -10.68 9.43 4.85
CA ILE A 377 -11.00 9.55 6.27
C ILE A 377 -10.50 10.93 6.72
N ARG A 378 -11.46 11.79 7.12
CA ARG A 378 -11.20 13.06 7.78
C ARG A 378 -11.28 12.85 9.28
N LYS A 379 -10.24 13.24 9.99
CA LYS A 379 -10.23 13.23 11.46
C LYS A 379 -9.76 14.55 11.99
N ASP A 380 -10.56 15.13 12.85
CA ASP A 380 -10.25 16.30 13.68
C ASP A 380 -10.53 15.98 15.16
N GLU A 381 -10.54 16.99 16.03
CA GLU A 381 -10.80 16.80 17.45
C GLU A 381 -12.26 16.42 17.75
N ALA A 382 -13.21 16.80 16.88
CA ALA A 382 -14.63 16.62 17.11
C ALA A 382 -15.14 15.28 16.59
N GLU A 383 -14.66 14.85 15.41
CA GLU A 383 -15.22 13.67 14.73
C GLU A 383 -14.23 12.97 13.79
N THR A 384 -14.57 11.73 13.47
CA THR A 384 -13.97 10.96 12.37
C THR A 384 -15.08 10.63 11.38
N ILE A 385 -14.91 11.00 10.10
CA ILE A 385 -15.86 10.66 9.03
C ILE A 385 -15.13 10.09 7.81
N GLU A 386 -15.82 9.23 7.06
CA GLU A 386 -15.37 8.70 5.77
C GLU A 386 -16.18 9.32 4.64
N ILE A 387 -15.50 9.80 3.63
CA ILE A 387 -16.08 10.42 2.44
C ILE A 387 -15.59 9.68 1.21
N VAL A 388 -16.51 9.26 0.33
CA VAL A 388 -16.16 8.69 -0.97
C VAL A 388 -16.21 9.79 -2.03
N HIS A 389 -15.13 9.93 -2.79
CA HIS A 389 -15.04 10.91 -3.86
C HIS A 389 -15.91 10.53 -5.05
N SER A 390 -16.42 11.53 -5.76
CA SER A 390 -17.27 11.31 -6.95
C SER A 390 -16.51 10.76 -8.16
N ARG A 391 -15.17 10.88 -8.17
CA ARG A 391 -14.30 10.29 -9.20
C ARG A 391 -13.67 9.02 -8.69
N SER A 392 -13.53 8.04 -9.58
CA SER A 392 -12.84 6.78 -9.32
C SER A 392 -11.49 6.72 -10.05
N LEU A 393 -10.71 5.71 -9.74
CA LEU A 393 -9.54 5.34 -10.51
C LEU A 393 -9.94 4.86 -11.92
N PRO A 394 -9.07 4.97 -12.92
CA PRO A 394 -9.37 4.55 -14.29
C PRO A 394 -9.48 3.03 -14.46
N ALA A 395 -9.13 2.26 -13.44
CA ALA A 395 -9.18 0.80 -13.42
C ALA A 395 -9.23 0.29 -11.96
N PHE A 396 -9.52 -1.00 -11.77
CA PHE A 396 -9.39 -1.66 -10.48
C PHE A 396 -7.92 -1.89 -10.16
N VAL A 397 -7.31 -0.90 -9.53
CA VAL A 397 -5.90 -0.86 -9.11
C VAL A 397 -5.81 -0.38 -7.66
N GLY A 398 -4.62 -0.37 -7.10
CA GLY A 398 -4.35 0.20 -5.77
C GLY A 398 -3.86 -0.83 -4.76
N THR A 399 -4.38 -2.05 -4.76
CA THR A 399 -3.93 -3.10 -3.83
C THR A 399 -2.44 -3.38 -4.02
N GLY A 400 -1.67 -3.28 -2.93
CA GLY A 400 -0.22 -3.47 -2.95
C GLY A 400 0.56 -2.40 -3.73
N ALA A 401 -0.07 -1.25 -4.05
CA ALA A 401 0.54 -0.07 -4.63
C ALA A 401 1.04 0.90 -3.55
N VAL A 402 1.93 1.81 -3.94
CA VAL A 402 2.39 2.91 -3.09
C VAL A 402 1.98 4.26 -3.69
N PHE A 403 1.72 5.24 -2.82
CA PHE A 403 1.67 6.64 -3.22
C PHE A 403 3.05 7.26 -3.07
N ILE A 404 3.56 7.90 -4.11
CA ILE A 404 4.88 8.54 -4.15
C ILE A 404 4.67 10.04 -4.24
N PRO A 405 4.81 10.78 -3.14
CA PRO A 405 4.65 12.23 -3.17
C PRO A 405 5.80 12.90 -3.91
N VAL A 406 5.50 13.94 -4.69
CA VAL A 406 6.55 14.74 -5.34
C VAL A 406 7.31 15.59 -4.33
N PRO A 407 8.62 15.82 -4.54
CA PRO A 407 9.45 16.57 -3.58
C PRO A 407 8.99 18.01 -3.35
N ASP A 408 8.49 18.68 -4.39
CA ASP A 408 8.20 20.11 -4.40
C ASP A 408 6.93 20.51 -3.63
N VAL A 409 6.12 19.55 -3.20
CA VAL A 409 4.94 19.83 -2.38
C VAL A 409 5.35 19.91 -0.91
N ALA A 410 4.96 21.00 -0.26
CA ALA A 410 5.27 21.23 1.15
C ALA A 410 4.75 20.11 2.07
N ARG A 411 5.55 19.76 3.08
CA ARG A 411 5.18 18.80 4.11
C ARG A 411 4.67 19.52 5.36
N ALA A 412 3.63 18.99 5.97
CA ALA A 412 3.11 19.50 7.24
C ALA A 412 4.08 19.23 8.39
N GLU A 413 4.82 18.12 8.31
CA GLU A 413 5.85 17.76 9.28
C GLU A 413 7.10 17.27 8.54
N ARG A 414 8.29 17.67 9.02
CA ARG A 414 9.57 17.28 8.41
C ARG A 414 9.77 15.76 8.45
N ASN A 415 10.36 15.22 7.39
CA ASN A 415 10.65 13.80 7.23
C ASN A 415 9.40 12.91 7.33
N THR A 416 8.27 13.43 6.84
CA THR A 416 7.02 12.66 6.71
C THR A 416 6.49 12.74 5.29
N ASP A 417 5.54 11.86 4.97
CA ASP A 417 4.78 11.90 3.71
C ASP A 417 3.49 12.74 3.82
N ILE A 418 3.26 13.38 4.97
CA ILE A 418 2.09 14.21 5.21
C ILE A 418 2.27 15.57 4.53
N LEU A 419 1.47 15.82 3.50
CA LEU A 419 1.48 17.10 2.79
C LEU A 419 0.79 18.19 3.61
N ALA A 420 1.31 19.42 3.54
CA ALA A 420 0.62 20.60 4.07
C ALA A 420 -0.57 20.93 3.18
N PHE A 421 -1.77 21.08 3.76
CA PHE A 421 -2.98 21.34 2.99
C PHE A 421 -3.12 22.82 2.57
N GLU A 422 -2.69 23.76 3.41
CA GLU A 422 -2.86 25.19 3.15
C GLU A 422 -2.29 25.67 1.81
N PRO A 423 -1.06 25.25 1.39
CA PRO A 423 -0.51 25.62 0.08
C PRO A 423 -1.29 25.06 -1.11
N LEU A 424 -2.14 24.05 -0.90
CA LEU A 424 -2.95 23.44 -1.94
C LEU A 424 -4.31 24.11 -2.12
N ARG A 425 -4.65 25.10 -1.29
CA ARG A 425 -5.93 25.83 -1.36
C ARG A 425 -6.02 26.64 -2.65
N ASN A 426 -7.20 26.61 -3.27
CA ASN A 426 -7.55 27.35 -4.49
C ASN A 426 -6.64 27.03 -5.69
N THR A 427 -6.11 25.81 -5.73
CA THR A 427 -5.24 25.33 -6.82
C THR A 427 -5.64 23.94 -7.25
N ARG A 428 -5.22 23.58 -8.47
CA ARG A 428 -5.12 22.18 -8.91
C ARG A 428 -3.64 21.81 -8.93
N THR A 429 -3.21 21.06 -7.94
CA THR A 429 -1.79 20.76 -7.71
C THR A 429 -1.51 19.28 -7.96
N PHE A 430 -0.48 19.01 -8.77
CA PHE A 430 0.07 17.66 -8.90
C PHE A 430 0.83 17.30 -7.60
N VAL A 431 0.37 16.25 -6.91
CA VAL A 431 0.90 15.92 -5.58
C VAL A 431 1.72 14.63 -5.56
N GLY A 432 1.61 13.78 -6.57
CA GLY A 432 2.38 12.53 -6.60
C GLY A 432 1.87 11.49 -7.58
N TYR A 433 2.43 10.31 -7.45
CA TYR A 433 2.11 9.17 -8.30
C TYR A 433 1.56 8.01 -7.47
N ILE A 434 0.67 7.21 -8.06
CA ILE A 434 0.38 5.85 -7.59
C ILE A 434 1.17 4.91 -8.49
N TYR A 435 1.99 4.06 -7.86
CA TYR A 435 2.89 3.15 -8.56
C TYR A 435 2.69 1.71 -8.11
N GLY A 436 2.72 0.78 -9.09
CA GLY A 436 2.67 -0.64 -8.84
C GLY A 436 1.32 -1.15 -8.39
N GLY A 437 1.35 -2.22 -7.62
CA GLY A 437 0.15 -2.91 -7.15
C GLY A 437 -0.44 -3.86 -8.18
N ILE A 438 -1.66 -4.29 -7.90
CA ILE A 438 -2.39 -5.27 -8.70
C ILE A 438 -3.47 -4.57 -9.53
N ARG A 439 -3.58 -4.92 -10.80
CA ARG A 439 -4.68 -4.52 -11.68
C ARG A 439 -5.58 -5.71 -11.94
N ALA A 440 -6.85 -5.59 -11.56
CA ALA A 440 -7.87 -6.58 -11.81
C ALA A 440 -8.68 -6.26 -13.07
N TYR A 441 -9.22 -7.29 -13.72
CA TYR A 441 -9.99 -7.22 -14.97
C TYR A 441 -11.37 -7.86 -14.79
N PRO A 442 -12.28 -7.22 -14.00
CA PRO A 442 -13.64 -7.75 -13.90
C PRO A 442 -14.32 -7.73 -15.26
N TYR A 443 -15.07 -8.78 -15.54
CA TYR A 443 -15.78 -8.93 -16.81
C TYR A 443 -16.77 -7.79 -17.02
N ARG A 444 -16.43 -6.86 -17.91
CA ARG A 444 -17.23 -5.75 -18.46
C ARG A 444 -17.96 -4.85 -17.46
N PHE A 445 -17.55 -3.59 -17.47
CA PHE A 445 -18.31 -2.49 -16.86
C PHE A 445 -19.77 -2.48 -17.31
N PRO A 446 -20.68 -2.17 -16.41
CA PRO A 446 -20.86 -0.80 -15.96
C PRO A 446 -21.01 -0.67 -14.45
N TYR A 447 -20.93 0.52 -13.93
CA TYR A 447 -21.12 0.99 -12.55
C TYR A 447 -22.40 0.50 -11.83
N LEU A 448 -23.20 -0.31 -12.49
CA LEU A 448 -24.51 -0.77 -12.06
C LEU A 448 -24.57 -2.28 -11.81
N LYS A 449 -23.44 -2.98 -11.74
CA LYS A 449 -23.50 -4.39 -11.34
C LYS A 449 -23.72 -4.54 -9.84
N PRO A 450 -24.55 -5.50 -9.42
CA PRO A 450 -24.76 -5.79 -8.00
C PRO A 450 -23.43 -6.02 -7.27
N ALA A 451 -23.41 -5.69 -5.99
CA ALA A 451 -22.36 -6.12 -5.08
C ALA A 451 -22.10 -7.63 -5.27
N GLY A 452 -20.87 -8.08 -5.18
CA GLY A 452 -20.49 -9.48 -5.44
C GLY A 452 -19.94 -9.75 -6.86
N SER A 453 -20.13 -8.82 -7.82
CA SER A 453 -19.69 -9.03 -9.20
C SER A 453 -18.18 -8.97 -9.42
N TYR A 454 -17.42 -8.56 -8.41
CA TYR A 454 -15.98 -8.27 -8.49
C TYR A 454 -15.14 -8.96 -7.40
N ASN A 455 -15.61 -10.14 -6.92
CA ASN A 455 -14.93 -10.89 -5.88
C ASN A 455 -13.43 -11.05 -6.17
N SER A 456 -12.59 -10.76 -5.18
CA SER A 456 -11.15 -10.60 -5.35
C SER A 456 -10.46 -11.86 -5.88
N GLY A 457 -10.88 -13.03 -5.41
CA GLY A 457 -10.27 -14.31 -5.79
C GLY A 457 -10.71 -14.89 -7.14
N ALA A 458 -11.86 -14.43 -7.68
CA ALA A 458 -12.43 -14.96 -8.92
C ALA A 458 -12.13 -14.11 -10.17
N VAL A 459 -11.53 -12.94 -9.98
CA VAL A 459 -11.30 -11.97 -11.05
C VAL A 459 -9.88 -12.09 -11.58
N PRO A 460 -9.66 -12.25 -12.90
CA PRO A 460 -8.33 -12.23 -13.49
C PRO A 460 -7.58 -10.95 -13.12
N SER A 461 -6.30 -11.09 -12.79
CA SER A 461 -5.47 -9.96 -12.39
C SER A 461 -4.02 -10.12 -12.85
N LYS A 462 -3.30 -9.02 -12.90
CA LYS A 462 -1.86 -8.95 -13.18
C LYS A 462 -1.21 -7.85 -12.32
N PRO A 463 0.13 -7.79 -12.22
CA PRO A 463 0.79 -6.61 -11.66
C PRO A 463 0.41 -5.39 -12.52
N SER A 464 0.14 -4.26 -11.87
CA SER A 464 -0.28 -3.05 -12.57
C SER A 464 0.78 -2.59 -13.57
N ASP A 465 0.32 -2.28 -14.77
CA ASP A 465 1.11 -1.63 -15.83
C ASP A 465 0.84 -0.12 -15.90
N MET A 466 0.02 0.40 -14.98
CA MET A 466 -0.35 1.80 -14.91
C MET A 466 0.48 2.54 -13.86
N ILE A 467 0.95 3.72 -14.22
CA ILE A 467 1.48 4.71 -13.29
C ILE A 467 0.49 5.88 -13.34
N LEU A 468 -0.09 6.21 -12.19
CA LEU A 468 -1.16 7.21 -12.12
C LEU A 468 -0.63 8.50 -11.48
N LYS A 469 -0.95 9.64 -12.08
CA LYS A 469 -0.72 10.98 -11.53
C LYS A 469 -1.90 11.40 -10.69
N VAL A 470 -1.64 11.87 -9.49
CA VAL A 470 -2.66 12.33 -8.54
C VAL A 470 -2.59 13.83 -8.40
N TYR A 471 -3.74 14.48 -8.54
CA TYR A 471 -3.92 15.91 -8.35
C TYR A 471 -4.92 16.15 -7.22
N VAL A 472 -4.60 17.11 -6.37
CA VAL A 472 -5.53 17.69 -5.40
C VAL A 472 -6.04 18.98 -5.96
N GLN A 473 -7.36 19.15 -6.02
CA GLN A 473 -8.01 20.39 -6.39
C GLN A 473 -8.86 20.89 -5.24
N SER A 474 -8.58 22.08 -4.75
CA SER A 474 -9.26 22.69 -3.62
C SER A 474 -9.81 24.08 -4.04
N GLY A 475 -11.03 24.40 -3.56
CA GLY A 475 -11.74 25.63 -3.92
C GLY A 475 -12.36 25.62 -5.32
N SER A 476 -13.12 26.67 -5.64
CA SER A 476 -13.52 26.98 -7.01
C SER A 476 -12.31 27.54 -7.75
N LEU A 477 -11.93 26.94 -8.89
CA LEU A 477 -11.01 27.63 -9.81
C LEU A 477 -11.67 28.96 -10.21
N PRO A 478 -10.90 30.06 -10.33
CA PRO A 478 -11.41 31.23 -11.01
C PRO A 478 -11.79 30.84 -12.43
N ASP A 479 -12.94 31.35 -12.90
CA ASP A 479 -13.44 31.20 -14.25
C ASP A 479 -12.43 31.67 -15.30
#